data_005a86c1e06dd0b80b647205776c0104
#
_entry.id   005a86c1e06dd0b80b647205776c0104
#
_cell.length_a   1.000
_cell.length_b   1.000
_cell.length_c   1.000
_cell.angle_alpha   90.00
_cell.angle_beta   90.00
_cell.angle_gamma   90.00
#
_symmetry.space_group_name_H-M   'P 1'
#
loop_
_entity.id
_entity.type
_entity.pdbx_description
1 polymer ?
#
loop_
_entity_poly.entity_id
_entity_poly.type
_entity_poly.pdbx_seq_one_letter_code
_entity_poly.pdbx_strand_id
1 'polypeptide(L)'
;EDRDAYDELCAYTLTHGDPAFIHQHVVDAFAAQYADETTRPITLTFALVGLYLHVERGRSGRQVQLAHMKLAQRKRQWPAMSLPRERGGLTAADVLRAAPGPERDKAIDAWCASVWNVFRDNRGTIAKLLDEYEL
;
A
#
# COMPACT_ATOMS: atom_id res chain seq x y z
N GLU A 1 -17.88 -9.07 3.36
CA GLU A 1 -17.26 -8.58 2.14
C GLU A 1 -15.90 -7.95 2.40
N ASP A 2 -15.15 -7.82 1.34
CA ASP A 2 -13.79 -7.26 1.43
C ASP A 2 -13.82 -5.82 1.92
N ARG A 3 -14.81 -5.03 1.50
CA ARG A 3 -14.91 -3.66 1.95
C ARG A 3 -15.21 -3.56 3.44
N ASP A 4 -16.06 -4.42 3.94
CA ASP A 4 -16.35 -4.44 5.37
C ASP A 4 -15.13 -4.86 6.17
N ALA A 5 -14.37 -5.83 5.67
CA ALA A 5 -13.11 -6.24 6.31
C ALA A 5 -12.11 -5.10 6.31
N TYR A 6 -12.02 -4.37 5.21
CA TYR A 6 -11.15 -3.22 5.11
C TYR A 6 -11.53 -2.13 6.12
N ASP A 7 -12.82 -1.82 6.21
CA ASP A 7 -13.30 -0.80 7.15
C ASP A 7 -12.98 -1.20 8.60
N GLU A 8 -13.16 -2.47 8.94
CA GLU A 8 -12.84 -2.95 10.28
C GLU A 8 -11.34 -2.88 10.54
N LEU A 9 -10.52 -3.20 9.55
CA LEU A 9 -9.08 -3.14 9.69
C LEU A 9 -8.60 -1.70 9.84
N CYS A 10 -9.20 -0.75 9.13
CA CYS A 10 -8.92 0.67 9.28
C CYS A 10 -9.25 1.13 10.70
N ALA A 11 -10.38 0.72 11.25
CA ALA A 11 -10.75 1.05 12.61
C ALA A 11 -9.71 0.51 13.60
N TYR A 12 -9.24 -0.72 13.38
CA TYR A 12 -8.19 -1.30 14.20
C TYR A 12 -6.93 -0.45 14.19
N THR A 13 -6.42 -0.12 13.00
CA THR A 13 -5.15 0.62 12.91
C THR A 13 -5.27 2.04 13.44
N LEU A 14 -6.41 2.69 13.26
CA LEU A 14 -6.59 4.06 13.71
C LEU A 14 -6.77 4.18 15.22
N THR A 15 -7.32 3.15 15.86
CA THR A 15 -7.55 3.19 17.32
C THR A 15 -6.33 2.80 18.14
N HIS A 16 -5.31 2.22 17.53
CA HIS A 16 -4.14 1.74 18.27
C HIS A 16 -3.05 2.79 18.44
N GLY A 17 -3.28 4.02 17.99
CA GLY A 17 -2.37 5.13 18.21
C GLY A 17 -0.94 4.85 17.79
N ASP A 18 -0.76 4.23 16.66
CA ASP A 18 0.52 3.74 16.19
C ASP A 18 1.39 4.86 15.62
N PRO A 19 2.52 5.21 16.28
CA PRO A 19 3.41 6.25 15.76
C PRO A 19 4.05 5.92 14.43
N ALA A 20 4.17 4.63 14.09
CA ALA A 20 4.67 4.23 12.79
C ALA A 20 3.61 4.34 11.71
N PHE A 21 2.36 4.53 12.09
CA PHE A 21 1.24 4.74 11.18
C PHE A 21 1.01 3.56 10.23
N ILE A 22 0.84 2.38 10.80
CA ILE A 22 0.56 1.15 10.06
C ILE A 22 -0.68 1.31 9.16
N HIS A 23 -1.60 2.19 9.55
CA HIS A 23 -2.79 2.48 8.77
C HIS A 23 -2.46 2.77 7.30
N GLN A 24 -1.35 3.47 7.03
CA GLN A 24 -0.98 3.80 5.66
C GLN A 24 -0.76 2.54 4.83
N HIS A 25 -0.17 1.50 5.42
CA HIS A 25 0.08 0.24 4.70
C HIS A 25 -1.24 -0.45 4.34
N VAL A 26 -2.22 -0.39 5.23
CA VAL A 26 -3.55 -0.96 4.98
C VAL A 26 -4.21 -0.25 3.80
N VAL A 27 -4.15 1.07 3.80
CA VAL A 27 -4.72 1.88 2.71
C VAL A 27 -4.08 1.52 1.37
N ASP A 28 -2.75 1.45 1.34
CA ASP A 28 -2.02 1.19 0.10
C ASP A 28 -2.29 -0.21 -0.45
N ALA A 29 -2.30 -1.21 0.44
CA ALA A 29 -2.55 -2.58 0.02
C ALA A 29 -3.95 -2.74 -0.57
N PHE A 30 -4.94 -2.17 0.10
CA PHE A 30 -6.32 -2.27 -0.37
C PHE A 30 -6.51 -1.53 -1.70
N ALA A 31 -5.96 -0.31 -1.81
CA ALA A 31 -6.10 0.48 -3.03
C ALA A 31 -5.47 -0.23 -4.23
N ALA A 32 -4.30 -0.84 -4.06
CA ALA A 32 -3.66 -1.57 -5.15
C ALA A 32 -4.42 -2.84 -5.47
N GLN A 33 -4.83 -3.59 -4.45
CA GLN A 33 -5.47 -4.88 -4.66
C GLN A 33 -6.77 -4.77 -5.44
N TYR A 34 -7.50 -3.69 -5.27
CA TYR A 34 -8.80 -3.49 -5.92
C TYR A 34 -8.76 -2.47 -7.05
N ALA A 35 -7.57 -2.05 -7.48
CA ALA A 35 -7.45 -1.15 -8.62
C ALA A 35 -7.92 -1.85 -9.90
N ASP A 36 -8.56 -1.09 -10.76
CA ASP A 36 -9.01 -1.59 -12.06
C ASP A 36 -8.78 -0.50 -13.12
N GLU A 37 -9.30 -0.71 -14.31
CA GLU A 37 -9.07 0.23 -15.42
C GLU A 37 -9.73 1.58 -15.19
N THR A 38 -10.63 1.70 -14.21
CA THR A 38 -11.25 2.99 -13.87
C THR A 38 -10.48 3.73 -12.78
N THR A 39 -9.50 3.08 -12.15
CA THR A 39 -8.71 3.71 -11.09
C THR A 39 -7.81 4.78 -11.70
N ARG A 40 -7.82 5.98 -11.09
CA ARG A 40 -6.99 7.07 -11.59
C ARG A 40 -5.51 6.74 -11.42
N PRO A 41 -4.67 7.15 -12.40
CA PRO A 41 -3.23 6.87 -12.31
C PRO A 41 -2.58 7.34 -11.02
N ILE A 42 -2.99 8.51 -10.49
CA ILE A 42 -2.42 9.01 -9.24
C ILE A 42 -2.72 8.06 -8.07
N THR A 43 -3.93 7.51 -8.02
CA THR A 43 -4.32 6.61 -6.94
C THR A 43 -3.48 5.35 -6.94
N LEU A 44 -3.33 4.72 -8.10
CA LEU A 44 -2.53 3.50 -8.19
C LEU A 44 -1.05 3.78 -7.97
N THR A 45 -0.54 4.89 -8.52
CA THR A 45 0.87 5.26 -8.33
C THR A 45 1.19 5.41 -6.85
N PHE A 46 0.35 6.14 -6.10
CA PHE A 46 0.60 6.35 -4.67
C PHE A 46 0.55 5.03 -3.90
N ALA A 47 -0.42 4.17 -4.22
CA ALA A 47 -0.50 2.86 -3.56
C ALA A 47 0.75 2.04 -3.81
N LEU A 48 1.23 2.00 -5.05
CA LEU A 48 2.42 1.22 -5.39
C LEU A 48 3.70 1.82 -4.83
N VAL A 49 3.80 3.15 -4.78
CA VAL A 49 4.92 3.81 -4.10
C VAL A 49 4.96 3.38 -2.63
N GLY A 50 3.79 3.40 -1.96
CA GLY A 50 3.72 3.00 -0.56
C GLY A 50 4.13 1.56 -0.36
N LEU A 51 3.62 0.65 -1.18
CA LEU A 51 3.96 -0.77 -1.06
C LEU A 51 5.45 -1.00 -1.33
N TYR A 52 6.00 -0.37 -2.36
CA TYR A 52 7.42 -0.50 -2.67
C TYR A 52 8.29 -0.02 -1.51
N LEU A 53 8.00 1.16 -0.98
CA LEU A 53 8.78 1.72 0.12
C LEU A 53 8.70 0.84 1.37
N HIS A 54 7.52 0.31 1.67
CA HIS A 54 7.34 -0.53 2.84
C HIS A 54 7.98 -1.90 2.65
N VAL A 55 7.64 -2.59 1.57
CA VAL A 55 8.03 -3.99 1.39
C VAL A 55 9.51 -4.11 1.02
N GLU A 56 10.00 -3.26 0.11
CA GLU A 56 11.38 -3.39 -0.37
C GLU A 56 12.37 -2.51 0.37
N ARG A 57 11.94 -1.39 0.95
CA ARG A 57 12.86 -0.48 1.63
C ARG A 57 12.63 -0.37 3.13
N GLY A 58 11.68 -1.12 3.67
CA GLY A 58 11.44 -1.16 5.11
C GLY A 58 10.95 0.14 5.71
N ARG A 59 10.32 1.01 4.91
CA ARG A 59 9.83 2.28 5.41
C ARG A 59 8.58 2.10 6.26
N SER A 60 8.46 2.88 7.32
CA SER A 60 7.25 2.90 8.13
C SER A 60 6.11 3.59 7.40
N GLY A 61 4.89 3.39 7.89
CA GLY A 61 3.74 4.08 7.31
C GLY A 61 3.87 5.60 7.39
N ARG A 62 4.47 6.10 8.46
CA ARG A 62 4.72 7.54 8.58
C ARG A 62 5.68 8.03 7.50
N GLN A 63 6.74 7.27 7.24
CA GLN A 63 7.70 7.62 6.20
C GLN A 63 7.05 7.56 4.81
N VAL A 64 6.19 6.58 4.59
CA VAL A 64 5.42 6.50 3.34
C VAL A 64 4.52 7.72 3.18
N GLN A 65 3.83 8.11 4.25
CA GLN A 65 2.96 9.29 4.20
C GLN A 65 3.74 10.54 3.81
N LEU A 66 4.92 10.72 4.39
CA LEU A 66 5.77 11.87 4.04
C LEU A 66 6.20 11.84 2.58
N ALA A 67 6.52 10.66 2.06
CA ALA A 67 6.87 10.52 0.64
C ALA A 67 5.67 10.88 -0.25
N HIS A 68 4.47 10.42 0.11
CA HIS A 68 3.25 10.78 -0.62
C HIS A 68 3.05 12.30 -0.65
N MET A 69 3.28 12.96 0.47
CA MET A 69 3.13 14.40 0.54
C MET A 69 4.11 15.13 -0.37
N LYS A 70 5.35 14.66 -0.42
CA LYS A 70 6.36 15.27 -1.30
C LYS A 70 6.00 15.07 -2.77
N LEU A 71 5.56 13.87 -3.12
CA LEU A 71 5.13 13.59 -4.49
C LEU A 71 3.95 14.48 -4.88
N ALA A 72 2.98 14.64 -3.99
CA ALA A 72 1.78 15.43 -4.27
C ALA A 72 2.11 16.89 -4.53
N GLN A 73 3.13 17.42 -3.85
CA GLN A 73 3.51 18.83 -3.99
C GLN A 73 4.18 19.12 -5.32
N ARG A 74 4.78 18.10 -5.97
CA ARG A 74 5.61 18.31 -7.17
C ARG A 74 4.98 17.66 -8.39
N LYS A 75 3.74 17.27 -8.30
CA LYS A 75 3.07 16.49 -9.28
C LYS A 75 2.96 17.17 -10.65
N ARG A 76 3.13 16.41 -11.69
CA ARG A 76 2.87 16.76 -13.10
C ARG A 76 1.92 15.77 -13.69
N GLN A 77 2.50 14.72 -14.23
CA GLN A 77 1.79 13.59 -14.80
C GLN A 77 2.24 12.35 -14.05
N TRP A 78 1.33 11.40 -13.95
CA TRP A 78 1.60 10.16 -13.26
C TRP A 78 1.78 9.05 -14.29
N PRO A 79 2.78 8.17 -14.12
CA PRO A 79 3.02 7.13 -15.09
C PRO A 79 1.85 6.14 -15.14
N ALA A 80 1.65 5.53 -16.30
CA ALA A 80 0.71 4.43 -16.43
C ALA A 80 1.33 3.19 -15.81
N MET A 81 0.54 2.49 -14.99
CA MET A 81 0.98 1.26 -14.35
C MET A 81 0.28 0.08 -14.98
N SER A 82 0.96 -1.06 -15.05
CA SER A 82 0.31 -2.26 -15.54
C SER A 82 -0.49 -2.91 -14.41
N LEU A 83 -1.67 -3.44 -14.77
CA LEU A 83 -2.56 -4.09 -13.82
C LEU A 83 -2.40 -5.60 -13.98
N PRO A 84 -1.97 -6.31 -12.93
CA PRO A 84 -1.89 -7.76 -13.01
C PRO A 84 -3.28 -8.38 -12.96
N ARG A 85 -3.39 -9.56 -13.52
CA ARG A 85 -4.62 -10.34 -13.45
C ARG A 85 -4.87 -10.81 -12.04
N GLU A 86 -3.82 -11.36 -11.42
CA GLU A 86 -3.88 -11.84 -10.05
C GLU A 86 -3.64 -10.70 -9.09
N ARG A 87 -4.21 -10.79 -7.92
CA ARG A 87 -4.11 -9.71 -6.94
C ARG A 87 -3.55 -10.19 -5.60
N GLY A 88 -2.88 -11.35 -5.61
CA GLY A 88 -2.27 -11.92 -4.41
C GLY A 88 -3.19 -12.90 -3.71
N GLY A 89 -2.61 -13.69 -2.83
CA GLY A 89 -3.34 -14.75 -2.14
C GLY A 89 -3.94 -14.35 -0.79
N LEU A 90 -3.71 -13.13 -0.34
CA LEU A 90 -4.21 -12.66 0.95
C LEU A 90 -5.12 -11.46 0.76
N THR A 91 -6.06 -11.29 1.69
CA THR A 91 -7.00 -10.17 1.67
C THR A 91 -7.10 -9.56 3.06
N ALA A 92 -7.80 -8.43 3.17
CA ALA A 92 -8.06 -7.81 4.46
C ALA A 92 -8.79 -8.78 5.41
N ALA A 93 -9.69 -9.60 4.88
CA ALA A 93 -10.39 -10.59 5.70
C ALA A 93 -9.42 -11.60 6.30
N ASP A 94 -8.41 -12.01 5.54
CA ASP A 94 -7.39 -12.92 6.07
C ASP A 94 -6.61 -12.27 7.21
N VAL A 95 -6.29 -10.99 7.08
CA VAL A 95 -5.58 -10.25 8.14
C VAL A 95 -6.39 -10.23 9.43
N LEU A 96 -7.70 -10.03 9.32
CA LEU A 96 -8.55 -9.95 10.50
C LEU A 96 -8.68 -11.27 11.26
N ARG A 97 -8.31 -12.40 10.64
CA ARG A 97 -8.29 -13.69 11.34
C ARG A 97 -7.15 -13.77 12.35
N ALA A 98 -6.12 -12.96 12.19
CA ALA A 98 -5.05 -12.90 13.16
C ALA A 98 -5.50 -12.10 14.39
N ALA A 99 -5.01 -12.49 15.56
CA ALA A 99 -5.35 -11.79 16.80
C ALA A 99 -4.82 -10.36 16.78
N PRO A 100 -5.56 -9.40 17.35
CA PRO A 100 -5.08 -8.02 17.43
C PRO A 100 -3.71 -7.95 18.12
N GLY A 101 -2.89 -6.99 17.70
CA GLY A 101 -1.55 -6.81 18.23
C GLY A 101 -0.49 -7.30 17.25
N PRO A 102 0.65 -7.81 17.77
CA PRO A 102 1.78 -8.18 16.92
C PRO A 102 1.44 -9.19 15.82
N GLU A 103 0.55 -10.13 16.10
CA GLU A 103 0.17 -11.12 15.09
C GLU A 103 -0.56 -10.47 13.92
N ARG A 104 -1.50 -9.57 14.21
CA ARG A 104 -2.23 -8.89 13.15
C ARG A 104 -1.32 -7.92 12.40
N ASP A 105 -0.39 -7.26 13.10
CA ASP A 105 0.56 -6.38 12.45
C ASP A 105 1.43 -7.14 11.46
N LYS A 106 1.86 -8.35 11.81
CA LYS A 106 2.60 -9.21 10.90
C LYS A 106 1.74 -9.66 9.72
N ALA A 107 0.46 -9.91 9.97
CA ALA A 107 -0.46 -10.29 8.90
C ALA A 107 -0.65 -9.14 7.91
N ILE A 108 -0.65 -7.90 8.39
CA ILE A 108 -0.69 -6.72 7.50
C ILE A 108 0.55 -6.71 6.61
N ASP A 109 1.73 -6.95 7.18
CA ASP A 109 2.96 -6.99 6.39
C ASP A 109 2.92 -8.10 5.33
N ALA A 110 2.42 -9.27 5.70
CA ALA A 110 2.31 -10.38 4.75
C ALA A 110 1.34 -10.06 3.61
N TRP A 111 0.25 -9.40 3.93
CA TRP A 111 -0.72 -8.97 2.93
C TRP A 111 -0.09 -7.95 1.97
N CYS A 112 0.61 -6.95 2.51
CA CYS A 112 1.30 -5.96 1.69
C CYS A 112 2.30 -6.63 0.75
N ALA A 113 3.09 -7.57 1.25
CA ALA A 113 4.08 -8.27 0.44
C ALA A 113 3.41 -9.09 -0.66
N SER A 114 2.30 -9.74 -0.34
CA SER A 114 1.54 -10.53 -1.31
C SER A 114 1.00 -9.67 -2.45
N VAL A 115 0.43 -8.51 -2.11
CA VAL A 115 -0.09 -7.58 -3.13
C VAL A 115 1.06 -7.00 -3.94
N TRP A 116 2.13 -6.54 -3.28
CA TRP A 116 3.27 -5.97 -3.99
C TRP A 116 3.88 -6.97 -4.97
N ASN A 117 3.96 -8.23 -4.59
CA ASN A 117 4.57 -9.25 -5.42
C ASN A 117 3.90 -9.36 -6.80
N VAL A 118 2.57 -9.24 -6.88
CA VAL A 118 1.88 -9.34 -8.17
C VAL A 118 1.99 -8.03 -8.97
N PHE A 119 2.35 -6.92 -8.33
CA PHE A 119 2.54 -5.64 -9.02
C PHE A 119 4.00 -5.36 -9.39
N ARG A 120 4.90 -6.32 -9.18
CA ARG A 120 6.36 -6.09 -9.32
C ARG A 120 6.82 -5.70 -10.71
N ASP A 121 6.02 -5.95 -11.73
CA ASP A 121 6.36 -5.49 -13.07
C ASP A 121 6.46 -3.97 -13.14
N ASN A 122 5.87 -3.27 -12.17
CA ASN A 122 5.92 -1.82 -12.11
C ASN A 122 7.10 -1.30 -11.28
N ARG A 123 7.93 -2.19 -10.75
CA ARG A 123 9.02 -1.82 -9.85
C ARG A 123 9.97 -0.80 -10.45
N GLY A 124 10.38 -1.03 -11.69
CA GLY A 124 11.30 -0.12 -12.36
C GLY A 124 10.72 1.29 -12.52
N THR A 125 9.45 1.38 -12.87
CA THR A 125 8.76 2.65 -13.02
C THR A 125 8.69 3.38 -11.68
N ILE A 126 8.37 2.65 -10.60
CA ILE A 126 8.29 3.23 -9.26
C ILE A 126 9.66 3.70 -8.79
N ALA A 127 10.69 2.87 -8.95
CA ALA A 127 12.04 3.22 -8.52
C ALA A 127 12.53 4.47 -9.25
N LYS A 128 12.27 4.57 -10.54
CA LYS A 128 12.66 5.74 -11.33
C LYS A 128 11.94 7.00 -10.86
N LEU A 129 10.65 6.88 -10.56
CA LEU A 129 9.87 8.01 -10.06
C LEU A 129 10.45 8.51 -8.74
N LEU A 130 10.79 7.61 -7.83
CA LEU A 130 11.34 7.99 -6.54
C LEU A 130 12.71 8.63 -6.68
N ASP A 131 13.54 8.15 -7.60
CA ASP A 131 14.85 8.75 -7.87
C ASP A 131 14.69 10.17 -8.37
N GLU A 132 13.73 10.42 -9.25
CA GLU A 132 13.48 11.77 -9.78
C GLU A 132 13.11 12.76 -8.67
N TYR A 133 12.46 12.28 -7.63
CA TYR A 133 12.02 13.11 -6.51
C TYR A 133 12.94 13.02 -5.30
N GLU A 134 14.02 12.25 -5.41
CA GLU A 134 14.98 12.06 -4.33
C GLU A 134 14.35 11.44 -3.10
N LEU A 135 13.47 10.50 -3.34
CA LEU A 135 12.81 9.73 -2.29
C LEU A 135 13.28 8.27 -2.34
#